data_5c26557dcb26f80d1da5393e391a792c
#
_entry.id   5c26557dcb26f80d1da5393e391a792c
#
_cell.length_a   1.000
_cell.length_b   1.000
_cell.length_c   1.000
_cell.angle_alpha   90.00
_cell.angle_beta   90.00
_cell.angle_gamma   90.00
#
_symmetry.space_group_name_H-M   'P 1'
#
loop_
_entity.id
_entity.type
_entity.pdbx_description
1 polymer ?
#
loop_
_entity_poly.entity_id
_entity_poly.type
_entity_poly.pdbx_seq_one_letter_code
_entity_poly.pdbx_strand_id
1 'polypeptide(L)'
;MLFRSNGTVGGEMSSLKKYVRATKEYPGFKKIDFKWSEGSKEDFPRLSIKVRPELVAFGKPDEIKVNLDGVINGGIHLKPEEVNQLVAERGDEVVFFDGRNAYEAKIGKFKNAIVPEINTSHDFIREIESGKYDDLKSKPIITYCTGGIRCEILSAVMKNRGFQEVYQIDGGIFRYGDAFGDQGLWEGSLYTFDGRMTINFSDNPQVLGQCDVCEKPTVDFRNCENQKCHRLFLLCDDCDAKPANKECIHEDASDPELIG
;
A
#
# COMPACT_ATOMS: atom_id res chain seq x y z
N MET A 1 7.02 25.25 10.01
CA MET A 1 6.37 23.96 10.23
C MET A 1 6.02 23.40 8.86
N LEU A 2 6.56 22.25 8.50
CA LEU A 2 6.28 21.61 7.21
C LEU A 2 5.08 20.68 7.40
N PHE A 3 4.01 20.89 6.62
CA PHE A 3 2.85 20.03 6.65
C PHE A 3 2.96 19.00 5.51
N ARG A 4 2.69 17.76 5.84
CA ARG A 4 2.37 16.72 4.86
C ARG A 4 0.95 16.26 5.09
N SER A 5 0.25 15.96 4.03
CA SER A 5 -1.12 15.50 4.06
C SER A 5 -1.28 14.31 3.13
N ASN A 6 -1.98 13.30 3.61
CA ASN A 6 -2.42 12.17 2.81
C ASN A 6 -3.93 12.06 2.97
N GLY A 7 -4.65 11.83 1.90
CA GLY A 7 -6.10 11.73 1.95
C GLY A 7 -6.70 11.22 0.66
N THR A 8 -7.90 10.69 0.78
CA THR A 8 -8.74 10.27 -0.34
C THR A 8 -10.10 10.94 -0.20
N VAL A 9 -10.68 11.35 -1.30
CA VAL A 9 -12.01 11.97 -1.33
C VAL A 9 -12.81 11.39 -2.48
N GLY A 10 -14.07 11.06 -2.22
CA GLY A 10 -15.04 10.59 -3.21
C GLY A 10 -16.18 11.59 -3.39
N GLY A 11 -16.81 11.60 -4.56
CA GLY A 11 -17.96 12.44 -4.83
C GLY A 11 -18.17 12.71 -6.32
N GLU A 12 -19.16 13.55 -6.61
CA GLU A 12 -19.45 13.98 -7.96
C GLU A 12 -18.25 14.71 -8.62
N MET A 13 -17.93 14.39 -9.87
CA MET A 13 -16.78 14.90 -10.61
C MET A 13 -16.70 16.44 -10.58
N SER A 14 -17.83 17.13 -10.69
CA SER A 14 -17.89 18.59 -10.65
C SER A 14 -17.45 19.15 -9.28
N SER A 15 -17.83 18.47 -8.20
CA SER A 15 -17.48 18.83 -6.83
C SER A 15 -16.01 18.51 -6.53
N LEU A 16 -15.53 17.36 -7.00
CA LEU A 16 -14.12 16.97 -6.88
C LEU A 16 -13.19 17.95 -7.59
N LYS A 17 -13.55 18.39 -8.82
CA LYS A 17 -12.77 19.42 -9.54
C LYS A 17 -12.72 20.76 -8.79
N LYS A 18 -13.82 21.16 -8.14
CA LYS A 18 -13.83 22.37 -7.27
C LYS A 18 -12.93 22.19 -6.05
N TYR A 19 -13.01 21.03 -5.40
CA TYR A 19 -12.15 20.69 -4.25
C TYR A 19 -10.66 20.73 -4.63
N VAL A 20 -10.28 20.09 -5.73
CA VAL A 20 -8.89 20.07 -6.23
C VAL A 20 -8.40 21.49 -6.50
N ARG A 21 -9.21 22.35 -7.15
CA ARG A 21 -8.86 23.73 -7.42
C ARG A 21 -8.62 24.50 -6.11
N ALA A 22 -9.58 24.47 -5.20
CA ALA A 22 -9.49 25.16 -3.92
C ALA A 22 -8.28 24.70 -3.10
N THR A 23 -8.01 23.38 -3.10
CA THR A 23 -6.84 22.82 -2.41
C THR A 23 -5.54 23.36 -3.03
N LYS A 24 -5.41 23.38 -4.36
CA LYS A 24 -4.20 23.89 -5.03
C LYS A 24 -3.99 25.40 -4.86
N GLU A 25 -5.06 26.16 -4.65
CA GLU A 25 -5.01 27.59 -4.35
C GLU A 25 -4.58 27.88 -2.90
N TYR A 26 -4.73 26.90 -2.00
CA TYR A 26 -4.33 27.06 -0.60
C TYR A 26 -2.81 27.11 -0.46
N PRO A 27 -2.26 28.05 0.34
CA PRO A 27 -0.82 28.19 0.54
C PRO A 27 -0.16 26.87 0.99
N GLY A 28 0.88 26.46 0.28
CA GLY A 28 1.62 25.22 0.55
C GLY A 28 1.11 23.98 -0.21
N PHE A 29 -0.09 24.02 -0.83
CA PHE A 29 -0.65 22.87 -1.55
C PHE A 29 -0.61 23.01 -3.08
N LYS A 30 0.00 24.05 -3.62
CA LYS A 30 0.05 24.31 -5.08
C LYS A 30 0.59 23.13 -5.89
N LYS A 31 1.57 22.41 -5.35
CA LYS A 31 2.26 21.29 -6.00
C LYS A 31 1.68 19.91 -5.64
N ILE A 32 0.55 19.87 -4.91
CA ILE A 32 -0.03 18.58 -4.50
C ILE A 32 -0.45 17.77 -5.73
N ASP A 33 -0.09 16.51 -5.74
CA ASP A 33 -0.47 15.54 -6.77
C ASP A 33 -1.79 14.87 -6.40
N PHE A 34 -2.77 14.92 -7.32
CA PHE A 34 -4.05 14.25 -7.19
C PHE A 34 -4.13 13.11 -8.19
N LYS A 35 -4.32 11.91 -7.67
CA LYS A 35 -4.58 10.71 -8.47
C LYS A 35 -6.08 10.51 -8.58
N TRP A 36 -6.55 10.13 -9.75
CA TRP A 36 -7.95 9.92 -10.06
C TRP A 36 -8.22 8.43 -10.26
N SER A 37 -9.32 7.93 -9.75
CA SER A 37 -9.81 6.59 -9.99
C SER A 37 -11.33 6.61 -10.05
N GLU A 38 -11.92 5.62 -10.68
CA GLU A 38 -13.34 5.38 -10.59
C GLU A 38 -13.74 5.06 -9.15
N GLY A 39 -14.94 5.50 -8.76
CA GLY A 39 -15.48 5.34 -7.42
C GLY A 39 -16.75 6.13 -7.24
N SER A 40 -17.37 6.01 -6.08
CA SER A 40 -18.62 6.67 -5.73
C SER A 40 -18.49 7.54 -4.47
N LYS A 41 -19.53 8.29 -4.16
CA LYS A 41 -19.62 9.06 -2.90
C LYS A 41 -19.83 8.15 -1.68
N GLU A 42 -20.32 6.94 -1.90
CA GLU A 42 -20.58 5.94 -0.87
C GLU A 42 -19.31 5.27 -0.38
N ASP A 43 -18.21 5.30 -1.15
CA ASP A 43 -16.90 4.73 -0.78
C ASP A 43 -16.31 5.39 0.47
N PHE A 44 -16.74 6.63 0.78
CA PHE A 44 -16.36 7.39 1.97
C PHE A 44 -17.60 7.96 2.67
N PRO A 45 -18.28 7.18 3.50
CA PRO A 45 -19.59 7.55 4.07
C PRO A 45 -19.54 8.74 5.05
N ARG A 46 -18.35 9.13 5.51
CA ARG A 46 -18.18 10.25 6.44
C ARG A 46 -16.86 10.99 6.23
N LEU A 47 -16.87 12.31 6.47
CA LEU A 47 -15.64 13.09 6.53
C LEU A 47 -14.85 12.74 7.79
N SER A 48 -13.59 12.37 7.63
CA SER A 48 -12.65 12.12 8.73
C SER A 48 -11.35 12.88 8.47
N ILE A 49 -11.00 13.80 9.36
CA ILE A 49 -9.74 14.54 9.32
C ILE A 49 -9.03 14.31 10.64
N LYS A 50 -7.80 13.81 10.59
CA LYS A 50 -7.02 13.48 11.78
C LYS A 50 -5.63 14.12 11.69
N VAL A 51 -5.24 14.86 12.74
CA VAL A 51 -3.87 15.32 12.92
C VAL A 51 -3.07 14.19 13.57
N ARG A 52 -1.92 13.86 13.00
CA ARG A 52 -1.05 12.78 13.46
C ARG A 52 0.39 13.28 13.59
N PRO A 53 1.19 12.74 14.53
CA PRO A 53 2.62 13.06 14.64
C PRO A 53 3.44 12.53 13.47
N GLU A 54 2.98 11.46 12.83
CA GLU A 54 3.59 10.84 11.66
C GLU A 54 2.63 10.83 10.47
N LEU A 55 3.18 10.96 9.27
CA LEU A 55 2.41 10.81 8.02
C LEU A 55 1.85 9.38 7.88
N VAL A 56 2.67 8.40 8.24
CA VAL A 56 2.35 6.98 8.37
C VAL A 56 2.88 6.51 9.71
N ALA A 57 2.09 5.77 10.44
CA ALA A 57 2.41 5.32 11.78
C ALA A 57 3.46 4.19 11.76
N PHE A 58 4.74 4.56 11.69
CA PHE A 58 5.87 3.64 11.87
C PHE A 58 6.33 3.57 13.33
N GLY A 59 5.78 4.44 14.21
CA GLY A 59 6.13 4.49 15.62
C GLY A 59 7.49 5.14 15.93
N LYS A 60 8.02 5.94 15.00
CA LYS A 60 9.30 6.65 15.12
C LYS A 60 9.21 8.08 14.57
N PRO A 61 8.39 8.94 15.16
CA PRO A 61 8.10 10.28 14.62
C PRO A 61 9.34 11.18 14.50
N ASP A 62 10.35 10.97 15.35
CA ASP A 62 11.56 11.80 15.39
C ASP A 62 12.69 11.29 14.46
N GLU A 63 12.56 10.09 13.92
CA GLU A 63 13.60 9.48 13.08
C GLU A 63 13.64 10.09 11.68
N ILE A 64 12.47 10.41 11.13
CA ILE A 64 12.35 10.88 9.75
C ILE A 64 12.27 12.39 9.72
N LYS A 65 13.26 13.02 9.12
CA LYS A 65 13.32 14.47 8.91
C LYS A 65 12.78 14.83 7.53
N VAL A 66 12.14 15.97 7.43
CA VAL A 66 11.58 16.51 6.19
C VAL A 66 12.07 17.93 5.95
N ASN A 67 12.20 18.31 4.69
CA ASN A 67 12.44 19.66 4.20
C ASN A 67 11.42 20.05 3.12
N LEU A 68 11.65 21.15 2.41
CA LEU A 68 10.74 21.62 1.35
C LEU A 68 10.64 20.64 0.16
N ASP A 69 11.69 19.85 -0.07
CA ASP A 69 11.76 18.92 -1.20
C ASP A 69 11.21 17.53 -0.85
N GLY A 70 11.01 17.24 0.45
CA GLY A 70 10.45 15.96 0.84
C GLY A 70 11.09 15.35 2.08
N VAL A 71 11.11 14.03 2.14
CA VAL A 71 11.79 13.24 3.18
C VAL A 71 13.30 13.30 2.94
N ILE A 72 14.05 13.74 3.96
CA ILE A 72 15.52 13.76 3.90
C ILE A 72 16.03 12.32 3.92
N ASN A 73 16.96 12.02 3.02
CA ASN A 73 17.51 10.68 2.83
C ASN A 73 16.47 9.63 2.38
N GLY A 74 15.37 10.06 1.75
CA GLY A 74 14.40 9.16 1.12
C GLY A 74 14.97 8.41 -0.09
N GLY A 75 14.24 7.39 -0.55
CA GLY A 75 14.55 6.67 -1.78
C GLY A 75 14.40 7.55 -3.02
N ILE A 76 15.14 7.19 -4.07
CA ILE A 76 15.03 7.86 -5.37
C ILE A 76 13.66 7.47 -5.98
N HIS A 77 12.87 8.46 -6.39
CA HIS A 77 11.61 8.21 -7.08
C HIS A 77 11.85 7.77 -8.52
N LEU A 78 11.29 6.64 -8.89
CA LEU A 78 11.26 6.13 -10.25
C LEU A 78 9.84 6.21 -10.80
N LYS A 79 9.68 6.79 -11.98
CA LYS A 79 8.45 6.68 -12.75
C LYS A 79 8.23 5.23 -13.19
N PRO A 80 7.00 4.82 -13.53
CA PRO A 80 6.73 3.46 -13.99
C PRO A 80 7.64 2.96 -15.10
N GLU A 81 7.96 3.81 -16.08
CA GLU A 81 8.84 3.47 -17.20
C GLU A 81 10.30 3.26 -16.73
N GLU A 82 10.78 4.08 -15.78
CA GLU A 82 12.11 4.00 -15.20
C GLU A 82 12.27 2.73 -14.34
N VAL A 83 11.19 2.26 -13.70
CA VAL A 83 11.16 0.96 -13.01
C VAL A 83 11.42 -0.18 -13.99
N ASN A 84 10.69 -0.21 -15.11
CA ASN A 84 10.87 -1.25 -16.14
C ASN A 84 12.24 -1.17 -16.78
N GLN A 85 12.76 0.04 -17.01
CA GLN A 85 14.11 0.24 -17.55
C GLN A 85 15.17 -0.31 -16.59
N LEU A 86 15.11 0.02 -15.30
CA LEU A 86 16.08 -0.47 -14.31
C LEU A 86 16.06 -2.00 -14.21
N VAL A 87 14.87 -2.62 -14.25
CA VAL A 87 14.75 -4.09 -14.27
C VAL A 87 15.29 -4.68 -15.56
N ALA A 88 15.06 -4.04 -16.72
CA ALA A 88 15.61 -4.50 -18.00
C ALA A 88 17.14 -4.43 -18.04
N GLU A 89 17.74 -3.41 -17.41
CA GLU A 89 19.18 -3.21 -17.38
C GLU A 89 19.90 -4.12 -16.37
N ARG A 90 19.29 -4.39 -15.21
CA ARG A 90 19.95 -5.07 -14.08
C ARG A 90 19.36 -6.45 -13.74
N GLY A 91 18.26 -6.82 -14.37
CA GLY A 91 17.65 -8.15 -14.24
C GLY A 91 17.37 -8.56 -12.79
N ASP A 92 17.80 -9.77 -12.44
CA ASP A 92 17.57 -10.39 -11.13
C ASP A 92 18.32 -9.74 -9.96
N GLU A 93 19.20 -8.74 -10.23
CA GLU A 93 19.81 -7.97 -9.15
C GLU A 93 18.80 -7.06 -8.47
N VAL A 94 17.79 -6.57 -9.22
CA VAL A 94 16.75 -5.67 -8.70
C VAL A 94 15.78 -6.43 -7.81
N VAL A 95 15.60 -5.92 -6.61
CA VAL A 95 14.70 -6.51 -5.61
C VAL A 95 13.50 -5.60 -5.42
N PHE A 96 12.29 -6.10 -5.70
CA PHE A 96 11.06 -5.46 -5.27
C PHE A 96 10.78 -5.76 -3.80
N PHE A 97 10.53 -4.73 -3.01
CA PHE A 97 10.24 -4.84 -1.58
C PHE A 97 8.88 -4.23 -1.27
N ASP A 98 7.93 -5.05 -0.84
CA ASP A 98 6.58 -4.60 -0.56
C ASP A 98 6.52 -3.81 0.75
N GLY A 99 6.15 -2.54 0.66
CA GLY A 99 5.95 -1.63 1.79
C GLY A 99 4.51 -1.64 2.32
N ARG A 100 3.75 -2.69 2.03
CA ARG A 100 2.36 -2.89 2.50
C ARG A 100 2.30 -3.97 3.55
N ASN A 101 1.16 -4.08 4.20
CA ASN A 101 0.86 -5.21 5.08
C ASN A 101 0.75 -6.51 4.26
N ALA A 102 1.14 -7.64 4.85
CA ALA A 102 1.20 -8.92 4.15
C ALA A 102 -0.13 -9.33 3.51
N TYR A 103 -1.27 -9.03 4.14
CA TYR A 103 -2.58 -9.36 3.60
C TYR A 103 -2.88 -8.64 2.27
N GLU A 104 -2.39 -7.41 2.08
CA GLU A 104 -2.57 -6.67 0.83
C GLU A 104 -1.91 -7.37 -0.35
N ALA A 105 -0.77 -8.04 -0.12
CA ALA A 105 -0.02 -8.76 -1.14
C ALA A 105 -0.66 -10.11 -1.53
N LYS A 106 -1.62 -10.62 -0.75
CA LYS A 106 -2.34 -11.87 -1.07
C LYS A 106 -3.05 -11.81 -2.43
N ILE A 107 -3.55 -10.63 -2.82
CA ILE A 107 -4.31 -10.47 -4.07
C ILE A 107 -3.52 -9.82 -5.21
N GLY A 108 -2.34 -9.28 -4.92
CA GLY A 108 -1.48 -8.71 -5.97
C GLY A 108 -0.17 -8.19 -5.42
N LYS A 109 0.91 -8.35 -6.21
CA LYS A 109 2.27 -7.94 -5.89
C LYS A 109 3.11 -7.80 -7.16
N PHE A 110 4.25 -7.16 -7.06
CA PHE A 110 5.24 -7.23 -8.14
C PHE A 110 5.84 -8.63 -8.23
N LYS A 111 6.15 -9.04 -9.45
CA LYS A 111 6.77 -10.35 -9.74
C LYS A 111 8.05 -10.52 -8.90
N ASN A 112 8.16 -11.67 -8.24
CA ASN A 112 9.28 -12.01 -7.36
C ASN A 112 9.53 -11.04 -6.19
N ALA A 113 8.53 -10.23 -5.80
CA ALA A 113 8.69 -9.29 -4.70
C ALA A 113 8.88 -10.00 -3.35
N ILE A 114 9.75 -9.42 -2.53
CA ILE A 114 9.81 -9.74 -1.11
C ILE A 114 8.61 -9.09 -0.43
N VAL A 115 7.81 -9.91 0.22
CA VAL A 115 6.66 -9.49 1.04
C VAL A 115 7.00 -9.75 2.49
N PRO A 116 7.29 -8.72 3.30
CA PRO A 116 7.50 -8.89 4.73
C PRO A 116 6.25 -9.42 5.44
N GLU A 117 6.45 -10.29 6.41
CA GLU A 117 5.35 -10.86 7.22
C GLU A 117 4.93 -9.90 8.33
N ILE A 118 4.32 -8.80 7.95
CA ILE A 118 3.87 -7.76 8.86
C ILE A 118 2.36 -7.52 8.72
N ASN A 119 1.73 -7.19 9.82
CA ASN A 119 0.31 -6.87 9.85
C ASN A 119 0.03 -5.37 9.93
N THR A 120 1.00 -4.60 10.43
CA THR A 120 0.87 -3.14 10.57
C THR A 120 2.15 -2.42 10.16
N SER A 121 2.03 -1.13 9.80
CA SER A 121 3.19 -0.31 9.48
C SER A 121 4.17 -0.14 10.65
N HIS A 122 3.72 -0.31 11.89
CA HIS A 122 4.60 -0.27 13.09
C HIS A 122 5.62 -1.40 13.10
N ASP A 123 5.31 -2.55 12.48
CA ASP A 123 6.18 -3.71 12.48
C ASP A 123 7.39 -3.55 11.57
N PHE A 124 7.34 -2.64 10.59
CA PHE A 124 8.42 -2.47 9.60
C PHE A 124 9.78 -2.16 10.21
N ILE A 125 9.84 -1.32 11.26
CA ILE A 125 11.13 -0.98 11.87
C ILE A 125 11.79 -2.24 12.42
N ARG A 126 11.04 -3.04 13.20
CA ARG A 126 11.53 -4.29 13.78
C ARG A 126 11.91 -5.30 12.70
N GLU A 127 11.10 -5.40 11.65
CA GLU A 127 11.35 -6.30 10.51
C GLU A 127 12.64 -5.93 9.76
N ILE A 128 12.87 -4.65 9.47
CA ILE A 128 14.10 -4.18 8.82
C ILE A 128 15.32 -4.33 9.74
N GLU A 129 15.16 -4.17 11.05
CA GLU A 129 16.24 -4.32 12.04
C GLU A 129 16.52 -5.77 12.43
N SER A 130 15.72 -6.74 11.97
CA SER A 130 15.85 -8.17 12.31
C SER A 130 17.13 -8.83 11.78
N GLY A 131 17.81 -8.20 10.80
CA GLY A 131 18.94 -8.79 10.08
C GLY A 131 18.56 -9.72 8.91
N LYS A 132 17.28 -10.08 8.78
CA LYS A 132 16.74 -10.97 7.72
C LYS A 132 17.08 -10.49 6.30
N TYR A 133 17.29 -9.19 6.11
CA TYR A 133 17.52 -8.57 4.82
C TYR A 133 18.94 -8.01 4.65
N ASP A 134 19.88 -8.37 5.51
CA ASP A 134 21.24 -7.81 5.49
C ASP A 134 21.98 -8.11 4.18
N ASP A 135 21.75 -9.28 3.59
CA ASP A 135 22.32 -9.69 2.30
C ASP A 135 21.79 -8.84 1.11
N LEU A 136 20.73 -8.09 1.32
CA LEU A 136 20.13 -7.22 0.30
C LEU A 136 20.66 -5.79 0.37
N LYS A 137 21.43 -5.42 1.38
CA LYS A 137 21.87 -4.03 1.60
C LYS A 137 22.70 -3.43 0.45
N SER A 138 23.38 -4.28 -0.31
CA SER A 138 24.16 -3.88 -1.48
C SER A 138 23.40 -3.96 -2.81
N LYS A 139 22.17 -4.47 -2.80
CA LYS A 139 21.35 -4.61 -4.01
C LYS A 139 20.49 -3.38 -4.25
N PRO A 140 20.11 -3.11 -5.51
CA PRO A 140 19.09 -2.11 -5.83
C PRO A 140 17.72 -2.58 -5.36
N ILE A 141 17.15 -1.87 -4.40
CA ILE A 141 15.83 -2.15 -3.82
C ILE A 141 14.82 -1.16 -4.37
N ILE A 142 13.74 -1.64 -4.97
CA ILE A 142 12.58 -0.82 -5.33
C ILE A 142 11.47 -1.07 -4.31
N THR A 143 11.25 -0.12 -3.42
CA THR A 143 10.12 -0.16 -2.49
C THR A 143 8.84 0.29 -3.18
N TYR A 144 7.72 -0.32 -2.84
CA TYR A 144 6.42 0.06 -3.36
C TYR A 144 5.31 -0.10 -2.32
N CYS A 145 4.27 0.69 -2.45
CA CYS A 145 3.00 0.54 -1.73
C CYS A 145 1.86 1.09 -2.60
N THR A 146 0.64 1.07 -2.13
CA THR A 146 -0.55 1.48 -2.89
C THR A 146 -0.36 2.81 -3.62
N GLY A 147 0.01 3.88 -2.91
CA GLY A 147 0.12 5.24 -3.45
C GLY A 147 1.49 5.91 -3.27
N GLY A 148 2.51 5.20 -2.76
CA GLY A 148 3.85 5.72 -2.55
C GLY A 148 4.11 6.29 -1.14
N ILE A 149 3.08 6.61 -0.36
CA ILE A 149 3.22 7.36 0.90
C ILE A 149 3.97 6.58 1.99
N ARG A 150 3.70 5.28 2.15
CA ARG A 150 4.43 4.42 3.10
C ARG A 150 5.91 4.31 2.70
N CYS A 151 6.19 4.27 1.40
CA CYS A 151 7.55 4.16 0.88
C CYS A 151 8.40 5.40 1.11
N GLU A 152 7.79 6.58 1.22
CA GLU A 152 8.53 7.80 1.63
C GLU A 152 9.26 7.60 2.97
N ILE A 153 8.64 6.92 3.91
CA ILE A 153 9.21 6.65 5.22
C ILE A 153 10.08 5.40 5.17
N LEU A 154 9.57 4.30 4.60
CA LEU A 154 10.26 3.01 4.54
C LEU A 154 11.62 3.12 3.85
N SER A 155 11.70 3.82 2.71
CA SER A 155 12.96 3.99 1.98
C SER A 155 14.01 4.75 2.78
N ALA A 156 13.60 5.77 3.54
CA ALA A 156 14.51 6.50 4.43
C ALA A 156 14.96 5.63 5.62
N VAL A 157 14.04 4.86 6.20
CA VAL A 157 14.38 3.88 7.24
C VAL A 157 15.40 2.86 6.74
N MET A 158 15.20 2.29 5.55
CA MET A 158 16.14 1.34 4.95
C MET A 158 17.52 1.97 4.74
N LYS A 159 17.59 3.17 4.16
CA LYS A 159 18.86 3.90 3.96
C LYS A 159 19.57 4.19 5.28
N ASN A 160 18.84 4.56 6.32
CA ASN A 160 19.40 4.77 7.66
C ASN A 160 19.95 3.48 8.29
N ARG A 161 19.52 2.28 7.83
CA ARG A 161 20.03 0.95 8.26
C ARG A 161 21.06 0.37 7.27
N GLY A 162 21.59 1.19 6.35
CA GLY A 162 22.72 0.83 5.50
C GLY A 162 22.36 0.20 4.17
N PHE A 163 21.11 0.22 3.73
CA PHE A 163 20.76 -0.12 2.35
C PHE A 163 21.30 0.98 1.41
N GLN A 164 22.11 0.60 0.43
CA GLN A 164 22.89 1.53 -0.37
C GLN A 164 22.10 2.14 -1.53
N GLU A 165 21.38 1.31 -2.26
CA GLU A 165 20.58 1.71 -3.41
C GLU A 165 19.09 1.48 -3.13
N VAL A 166 18.38 2.52 -2.70
CA VAL A 166 16.94 2.43 -2.41
C VAL A 166 16.17 3.37 -3.31
N TYR A 167 15.27 2.79 -4.05
CA TYR A 167 14.30 3.45 -4.92
C TYR A 167 12.89 3.29 -4.38
N GLN A 168 11.97 4.10 -4.88
CA GLN A 168 10.54 3.96 -4.65
C GLN A 168 9.76 4.29 -5.91
N ILE A 169 8.64 3.62 -6.12
CA ILE A 169 7.79 3.88 -7.27
C ILE A 169 7.03 5.19 -7.04
N ASP A 170 7.25 6.18 -7.92
CA ASP A 170 6.52 7.43 -7.89
C ASP A 170 5.02 7.19 -8.10
N GLY A 171 4.22 7.58 -7.11
CA GLY A 171 2.79 7.31 -7.10
C GLY A 171 2.38 5.87 -6.80
N GLY A 172 3.35 5.00 -6.50
CA GLY A 172 3.13 3.62 -6.06
C GLY A 172 2.52 2.71 -7.12
N ILE A 173 1.94 1.59 -6.66
CA ILE A 173 1.27 0.59 -7.50
C ILE A 173 0.19 1.23 -8.36
N PHE A 174 -0.53 2.21 -7.80
CA PHE A 174 -1.63 2.86 -8.50
C PHE A 174 -1.17 3.49 -9.82
N ARG A 175 -0.10 4.29 -9.80
CA ARG A 175 0.44 4.92 -11.03
C ARG A 175 1.09 3.90 -11.95
N TYR A 176 1.73 2.85 -11.39
CA TYR A 176 2.32 1.79 -12.19
C TYR A 176 1.25 0.98 -12.94
N GLY A 177 0.18 0.60 -12.26
CA GLY A 177 -0.94 -0.14 -12.86
C GLY A 177 -1.71 0.69 -13.88
N ASP A 178 -1.89 1.99 -13.63
CA ASP A 178 -2.50 2.92 -14.58
C ASP A 178 -1.69 3.04 -15.89
N ALA A 179 -0.34 2.96 -15.79
CA ALA A 179 0.55 3.05 -16.95
C ALA A 179 0.66 1.74 -17.75
N PHE A 180 0.65 0.59 -17.10
CA PHE A 180 0.98 -0.70 -17.73
C PHE A 180 -0.12 -1.75 -17.66
N GLY A 181 -1.15 -1.55 -16.84
CA GLY A 181 -2.16 -2.58 -16.63
C GLY A 181 -1.54 -3.89 -16.15
N ASP A 182 -1.89 -4.99 -16.82
CA ASP A 182 -1.33 -6.33 -16.64
C ASP A 182 -0.17 -6.66 -17.61
N GLN A 183 0.27 -5.69 -18.41
CA GLN A 183 1.40 -5.84 -19.34
C GLN A 183 2.76 -5.55 -18.69
N GLY A 184 2.77 -5.17 -17.41
CA GLY A 184 3.96 -4.81 -16.66
C GLY A 184 4.48 -5.92 -15.75
N LEU A 185 5.16 -5.50 -14.69
CA LEU A 185 5.74 -6.39 -13.68
C LEU A 185 4.79 -6.61 -12.48
N TRP A 186 3.65 -5.94 -12.48
CA TRP A 186 2.60 -6.13 -11.47
C TRP A 186 1.74 -7.34 -11.81
N GLU A 187 1.44 -8.16 -10.81
CA GLU A 187 0.57 -9.33 -10.91
C GLU A 187 -0.61 -9.19 -9.95
N GLY A 188 -1.81 -9.48 -10.46
CA GLY A 188 -3.03 -9.51 -9.64
C GLY A 188 -3.72 -8.14 -9.47
N SER A 189 -4.47 -8.03 -8.39
CA SER A 189 -5.33 -6.89 -8.06
C SER A 189 -4.73 -6.03 -6.96
N LEU A 190 -5.11 -4.75 -6.90
CA LEU A 190 -4.65 -3.82 -5.86
C LEU A 190 -5.70 -3.73 -4.74
N TYR A 191 -5.28 -4.00 -3.49
CA TYR A 191 -6.09 -3.71 -2.31
C TYR A 191 -6.16 -2.20 -2.05
N THR A 192 -7.38 -1.71 -1.76
CA THR A 192 -7.63 -0.31 -1.37
C THR A 192 -8.32 -0.23 -0.01
N PHE A 193 -8.08 0.87 0.73
CA PHE A 193 -8.63 1.10 2.07
C PHE A 193 -9.95 1.87 2.04
N ASP A 194 -10.76 1.65 1.02
CA ASP A 194 -12.07 2.28 0.84
C ASP A 194 -13.15 1.23 0.52
N GLY A 195 -14.37 1.65 0.31
CA GLY A 195 -15.52 0.77 0.07
C GLY A 195 -15.39 -0.17 -1.12
N ARG A 196 -14.47 0.10 -2.05
CA ARG A 196 -14.18 -0.77 -3.20
C ARG A 196 -13.38 -2.01 -2.81
N MET A 197 -12.51 -1.89 -1.81
CA MET A 197 -11.56 -2.89 -1.31
C MET A 197 -10.56 -3.43 -2.34
N THR A 198 -10.91 -3.44 -3.63
CA THR A 198 -10.08 -3.99 -4.72
C THR A 198 -10.18 -3.13 -5.97
N ILE A 199 -9.06 -2.94 -6.65
CA ILE A 199 -8.98 -2.32 -7.99
C ILE A 199 -8.22 -3.26 -8.91
N ASN A 200 -8.75 -3.44 -10.12
CA ASN A 200 -8.11 -4.16 -11.22
C ASN A 200 -7.56 -3.16 -12.23
N PHE A 201 -6.43 -3.48 -12.83
CA PHE A 201 -5.80 -2.67 -13.89
C PHE A 201 -6.07 -3.20 -15.30
N SER A 202 -6.82 -4.29 -15.41
CA SER A 202 -7.30 -4.88 -16.66
C SER A 202 -8.65 -5.55 -16.47
N ASP A 203 -9.31 -5.90 -17.57
CA ASP A 203 -10.61 -6.61 -17.55
C ASP A 203 -10.49 -8.06 -17.06
N ASN A 204 -9.31 -8.67 -17.18
CA ASN A 204 -9.06 -10.06 -16.80
C ASN A 204 -7.76 -10.18 -15.98
N PRO A 205 -7.71 -9.65 -14.76
CA PRO A 205 -6.52 -9.71 -13.93
C PRO A 205 -6.25 -11.15 -13.50
N GLN A 206 -4.98 -11.50 -13.34
CA GLN A 206 -4.61 -12.76 -12.70
C GLN A 206 -5.13 -12.77 -11.26
N VAL A 207 -5.87 -13.80 -10.87
CA VAL A 207 -6.34 -13.97 -9.51
C VAL A 207 -5.27 -14.70 -8.69
N LEU A 208 -4.59 -13.98 -7.79
CA LEU A 208 -3.56 -14.56 -6.91
C LEU A 208 -4.13 -15.02 -5.58
N GLY A 209 -5.19 -14.38 -5.09
CA GLY A 209 -5.79 -14.67 -3.80
C GLY A 209 -6.56 -16.00 -3.80
N GLN A 210 -6.65 -16.59 -2.62
CA GLN A 210 -7.41 -17.82 -2.38
C GLN A 210 -8.34 -17.62 -1.19
N CYS A 211 -9.53 -18.18 -1.29
CA CYS A 211 -10.51 -18.19 -0.21
C CYS A 211 -9.93 -18.90 1.02
N ASP A 212 -9.93 -18.22 2.16
CA ASP A 212 -9.39 -18.76 3.42
C ASP A 212 -10.19 -19.98 3.96
N VAL A 213 -11.34 -20.33 3.32
CA VAL A 213 -12.17 -21.49 3.70
C VAL A 213 -12.04 -22.68 2.74
N CYS A 214 -12.04 -22.43 1.42
CA CYS A 214 -12.12 -23.52 0.42
C CYS A 214 -11.03 -23.43 -0.65
N GLU A 215 -10.09 -22.51 -0.53
CA GLU A 215 -8.93 -22.31 -1.41
C GLU A 215 -9.29 -21.95 -2.87
N LYS A 216 -10.58 -21.77 -3.22
CA LYS A 216 -10.95 -21.26 -4.53
C LYS A 216 -10.31 -19.89 -4.79
N PRO A 217 -9.87 -19.61 -6.02
CA PRO A 217 -9.36 -18.28 -6.37
C PRO A 217 -10.41 -17.19 -6.08
N THR A 218 -9.97 -16.12 -5.40
CA THR A 218 -10.78 -14.92 -5.14
C THR A 218 -9.90 -13.74 -4.78
N VAL A 219 -10.43 -12.53 -4.98
CA VAL A 219 -9.83 -11.27 -4.52
C VAL A 219 -10.70 -10.55 -3.50
N ASP A 220 -11.81 -11.17 -3.10
CA ASP A 220 -12.84 -10.56 -2.29
C ASP A 220 -12.51 -10.63 -0.81
N PHE A 221 -12.15 -9.50 -0.26
CA PHE A 221 -11.93 -9.36 1.17
C PHE A 221 -13.25 -9.15 1.92
N ARG A 222 -13.33 -9.74 3.11
CA ARG A 222 -14.41 -9.53 4.08
C ARG A 222 -13.82 -9.24 5.46
N ASN A 223 -14.48 -8.35 6.19
CA ASN A 223 -14.19 -8.17 7.61
C ASN A 223 -14.92 -9.23 8.41
N CYS A 224 -14.26 -9.76 9.44
CA CYS A 224 -14.91 -10.62 10.41
C CYS A 224 -16.11 -9.89 11.04
N GLU A 225 -17.28 -10.51 11.06
CA GLU A 225 -18.51 -9.92 11.63
C GLU A 225 -18.47 -9.90 13.17
N ASN A 226 -17.56 -10.63 13.79
CA ASN A 226 -17.31 -10.54 15.23
C ASN A 226 -16.74 -9.15 15.56
N GLN A 227 -17.53 -8.36 16.30
CA GLN A 227 -17.21 -6.98 16.66
C GLN A 227 -15.91 -6.80 17.46
N LYS A 228 -15.39 -7.87 18.06
CA LYS A 228 -14.11 -7.84 18.80
C LYS A 228 -12.92 -8.20 17.92
N CYS A 229 -13.13 -8.84 16.78
CA CYS A 229 -12.08 -9.35 15.93
C CYS A 229 -11.72 -8.40 14.79
N HIS A 230 -12.69 -7.99 13.96
CA HIS A 230 -12.51 -7.14 12.78
C HIS A 230 -11.41 -7.58 11.79
N ARG A 231 -10.91 -8.81 11.89
CA ARG A 231 -9.85 -9.32 11.03
C ARG A 231 -10.34 -9.40 9.58
N LEU A 232 -9.44 -9.08 8.65
CA LEU A 232 -9.68 -9.15 7.22
C LEU A 232 -9.26 -10.52 6.69
N PHE A 233 -10.10 -11.15 5.87
CA PHE A 233 -9.84 -12.45 5.23
C PHE A 233 -10.48 -12.53 3.85
N LEU A 234 -10.04 -13.48 3.03
CA LEU A 234 -10.54 -13.69 1.68
C LEU A 234 -11.67 -14.72 1.67
N LEU A 235 -12.81 -14.37 1.11
CA LEU A 235 -13.95 -15.28 0.91
C LEU A 235 -14.44 -15.23 -0.53
N CYS A 236 -14.56 -16.40 -1.17
CA CYS A 236 -15.29 -16.50 -2.43
C CYS A 236 -16.80 -16.41 -2.17
N ASP A 237 -17.58 -16.09 -3.21
CA ASP A 237 -19.05 -15.92 -3.12
C ASP A 237 -19.76 -17.12 -2.49
N ASP A 238 -19.36 -18.36 -2.86
CA ASP A 238 -19.96 -19.59 -2.31
C ASP A 238 -19.76 -19.72 -0.79
N CYS A 239 -18.63 -19.24 -0.29
CA CYS A 239 -18.32 -19.27 1.14
C CYS A 239 -18.89 -18.05 1.88
N ASP A 240 -18.93 -16.89 1.25
CA ASP A 240 -19.55 -15.69 1.82
C ASP A 240 -21.07 -15.84 2.00
N ALA A 241 -21.73 -16.63 1.16
CA ALA A 241 -23.14 -16.96 1.30
C ALA A 241 -23.47 -17.76 2.58
N LYS A 242 -22.46 -18.32 3.28
CA LYS A 242 -22.65 -19.15 4.48
C LYS A 242 -22.36 -18.32 5.74
N PRO A 243 -23.37 -18.05 6.60
CA PRO A 243 -23.17 -17.24 7.82
C PRO A 243 -22.03 -17.75 8.73
N ALA A 244 -21.86 -19.07 8.84
CA ALA A 244 -20.81 -19.67 9.68
C ALA A 244 -19.37 -19.29 9.24
N ASN A 245 -19.18 -18.83 8.01
CA ASN A 245 -17.88 -18.44 7.50
C ASN A 245 -17.56 -16.96 7.69
N LYS A 246 -18.46 -16.19 8.29
CA LYS A 246 -18.30 -14.74 8.46
C LYS A 246 -17.70 -14.34 9.80
N GLU A 247 -17.58 -15.28 10.72
CA GLU A 247 -17.05 -15.06 12.05
C GLU A 247 -15.87 -15.98 12.35
N CYS A 248 -14.77 -15.39 12.76
CA CYS A 248 -13.60 -16.07 13.35
C CYS A 248 -13.22 -17.42 12.72
N ILE A 249 -13.17 -17.51 11.40
CA ILE A 249 -12.72 -18.71 10.66
C ILE A 249 -11.21 -18.95 10.75
N HIS A 250 -10.47 -18.06 11.38
CA HIS A 250 -9.02 -18.12 11.56
C HIS A 250 -8.65 -18.77 12.91
N GLU A 251 -7.57 -19.54 12.93
CA GLU A 251 -7.13 -20.32 14.09
C GLU A 251 -6.76 -19.46 15.32
N ASP A 252 -6.39 -18.19 15.12
CA ASP A 252 -5.94 -17.28 16.18
C ASP A 252 -7.08 -16.46 16.83
N ALA A 253 -8.32 -16.91 16.74
CA ALA A 253 -9.48 -16.21 17.33
C ALA A 253 -9.37 -16.01 18.86
N SER A 254 -8.40 -16.65 19.51
CA SER A 254 -8.14 -16.60 20.95
C SER A 254 -7.01 -15.67 21.37
N ASP A 255 -6.32 -15.01 20.45
CA ASP A 255 -5.21 -14.12 20.79
C ASP A 255 -5.70 -12.70 21.11
N PRO A 256 -5.67 -12.28 22.39
CA PRO A 256 -6.14 -10.95 22.80
C PRO A 256 -5.21 -9.79 22.39
N GLU A 257 -3.98 -10.05 21.92
CA GLU A 257 -3.05 -8.99 21.51
C GLU A 257 -3.33 -8.45 20.08
N LEU A 258 -4.19 -9.12 19.31
CA LEU A 258 -4.59 -8.69 17.95
C LEU A 258 -5.82 -7.75 17.94
N ILE A 259 -6.35 -7.41 19.10
CA ILE A 259 -7.54 -6.56 19.28
C ILE A 259 -7.05 -5.18 19.78
N GLY A 260 -6.48 -4.38 18.90
CA GLY A 260 -6.00 -3.02 19.19
C GLY A 260 -6.50 -2.00 18.20
#